data_00494c4d8c5cb820529fc164025a0d69
#
_entry.id   00494c4d8c5cb820529fc164025a0d69
#
_cell.length_a   1.000
_cell.length_b   1.000
_cell.length_c   1.000
_cell.angle_alpha   90.00
_cell.angle_beta   90.00
_cell.angle_gamma   90.00
#
_symmetry.space_group_name_H-M   'P 1'
#
loop_
_entity.id
_entity.type
_entity.pdbx_description
1 polymer ?
#
loop_
_entity_poly.entity_id
_entity_poly.type
_entity_poly.pdbx_seq_one_letter_code
_entity_poly.pdbx_strand_id
1 'polypeptide(L)'
;LGDVYKRQINTEAISYELLIRAFELKLLKYTGDGLRFDNCVFCKNKLSVSNYISLRYFGGVCDKCPKEHGLYINKATYNALRFLNNTSLDKVYRLTLTEEVKAELFKVTSFIISSVYSRKPKSLEMLKFIKEWFTWVK
;
A
#
# COMPACT_ATOMS: atom_id res chain seq x y z
N LEU A 1 11.90 5.56 23.62
CA LEU A 1 11.16 5.02 22.47
C LEU A 1 10.52 6.12 21.63
N GLY A 2 9.85 7.06 22.27
CA GLY A 2 9.21 8.18 21.61
C GLY A 2 10.19 9.09 20.89
N ASP A 3 11.37 9.29 21.45
CA ASP A 3 12.38 10.16 20.85
C ASP A 3 12.97 9.56 19.59
N VAL A 4 13.20 8.25 19.58
CA VAL A 4 13.68 7.55 18.38
C VAL A 4 12.63 7.62 17.29
N TYR A 5 11.38 7.39 17.64
CA TYR A 5 10.27 7.43 16.70
C TYR A 5 10.08 8.84 16.12
N LYS A 6 10.08 9.87 16.97
CA LYS A 6 9.99 11.27 16.53
C LYS A 6 11.16 11.67 15.64
N ARG A 7 12.34 11.19 15.94
CA ARG A 7 13.54 11.50 15.18
C ARG A 7 13.46 10.90 13.77
N GLN A 8 12.94 9.68 13.64
CA GLN A 8 12.73 9.05 12.33
C GLN A 8 11.70 9.80 11.52
N ILE A 9 10.60 10.22 12.11
CA ILE A 9 9.54 10.96 11.42
C ILE A 9 10.01 12.36 11.00
N ASN A 10 10.72 13.07 11.87
CA ASN A 10 11.18 14.43 11.60
C ASN A 10 12.32 14.49 10.58
N THR A 11 13.17 13.46 10.53
CA THR A 11 14.27 13.39 9.59
C THR A 11 13.79 13.11 8.18
N GLU A 12 12.66 12.41 8.06
CA GLU A 12 12.09 12.05 6.77
C GLU A 12 10.57 12.20 6.81
N ALA A 13 10.07 13.36 6.41
CA ALA A 13 8.63 13.60 6.28
C ALA A 13 7.96 12.57 5.36
N ILE A 14 8.75 12.03 4.44
CA ILE A 14 8.34 10.98 3.50
C ILE A 14 8.06 9.67 4.23
N SER A 15 8.86 9.34 5.24
CA SER A 15 8.72 8.11 6.02
C SER A 15 7.39 8.04 6.76
N TYR A 16 6.86 9.18 7.19
CA TYR A 16 5.58 9.23 7.88
C TYR A 16 4.43 8.84 6.95
N GLU A 17 4.40 9.40 5.74
CA GLU A 17 3.37 9.06 4.77
C GLU A 17 3.48 7.60 4.32
N LEU A 18 4.72 7.11 4.12
CA LEU A 18 4.96 5.72 3.79
C LEU A 18 4.49 4.81 4.91
N LEU A 19 4.71 5.21 6.15
CA LEU A 19 4.27 4.45 7.32
C LEU A 19 2.75 4.33 7.35
N ILE A 20 2.04 5.42 7.06
CA ILE A 20 0.58 5.42 6.98
C ILE A 20 0.12 4.48 5.86
N ARG A 21 0.73 4.55 4.68
CA ARG A 21 0.36 3.68 3.56
C ARG A 21 0.64 2.22 3.87
N ALA A 22 1.77 1.93 4.49
CA ALA A 22 2.08 0.56 4.92
C ALA A 22 1.06 0.04 5.92
N PHE A 23 0.66 0.88 6.87
CA PHE A 23 -0.35 0.53 7.85
C PHE A 23 -1.69 0.25 7.19
N GLU A 24 -2.10 1.10 6.25
CA GLU A 24 -3.36 0.92 5.53
C GLU A 24 -3.36 -0.40 4.73
N LEU A 25 -2.24 -0.73 4.08
CA LEU A 25 -2.11 -2.00 3.36
C LEU A 25 -2.20 -3.20 4.30
N LYS A 26 -1.59 -3.11 5.48
CA LYS A 26 -1.65 -4.18 6.48
C LYS A 26 -3.06 -4.33 7.04
N LEU A 27 -3.77 -3.23 7.20
CA LEU A 27 -5.15 -3.27 7.65
C LEU A 27 -6.04 -3.99 6.63
N LEU A 28 -5.84 -3.72 5.35
CA LEU A 28 -6.55 -4.43 4.28
C LEU A 28 -6.26 -5.92 4.33
N LYS A 29 -5.01 -6.28 4.52
CA LYS A 29 -4.61 -7.68 4.62
C LYS A 29 -5.28 -8.36 5.83
N TYR A 30 -5.35 -7.67 6.93
CA TYR A 30 -5.99 -8.17 8.15
C TYR A 30 -7.49 -8.39 7.95
N THR A 31 -8.17 -7.51 7.22
CA THR A 31 -9.60 -7.63 6.95
C THR A 31 -9.93 -8.60 5.81
N GLY A 32 -8.94 -9.23 5.20
CA GLY A 32 -9.14 -10.18 4.12
C GLY A 32 -9.16 -9.58 2.72
N ASP A 33 -8.97 -8.28 2.59
CA ASP A 33 -8.98 -7.55 1.31
C ASP A 33 -7.58 -7.19 0.84
N GLY A 34 -6.55 -7.88 1.32
CA GLY A 34 -5.16 -7.57 1.03
C GLY A 34 -4.77 -7.77 -0.42
N LEU A 35 -3.81 -6.96 -0.87
CA LEU A 35 -3.25 -7.07 -2.21
C LEU A 35 -2.44 -8.34 -2.38
N ARG A 36 -2.49 -8.90 -3.59
CA ARG A 36 -1.73 -10.09 -3.96
C ARG A 36 -0.66 -9.70 -4.97
N PHE A 37 0.60 -9.90 -4.59
CA PHE A 37 1.74 -9.50 -5.40
C PHE A 37 2.53 -10.67 -5.97
N ASP A 38 2.37 -11.86 -5.43
CA ASP A 38 3.21 -13.01 -5.79
C ASP A 38 2.62 -13.88 -6.89
N ASN A 39 1.35 -13.70 -7.20
CA ASN A 39 0.65 -14.45 -8.22
C ASN A 39 -0.29 -13.55 -9.00
N CYS A 40 -0.46 -13.82 -10.29
CA CYS A 40 -1.44 -13.12 -11.10
C CYS A 40 -2.85 -13.36 -10.56
N VAL A 41 -3.66 -12.31 -10.47
CA VAL A 41 -5.01 -12.41 -9.92
C VAL A 41 -5.96 -13.19 -10.83
N PHE A 42 -5.63 -13.34 -12.10
CA PHE A 42 -6.47 -14.07 -13.06
C PHE A 42 -6.01 -15.51 -13.27
N CYS A 43 -4.78 -15.71 -13.72
CA CYS A 43 -4.29 -17.04 -14.07
C CYS A 43 -3.61 -17.77 -12.92
N LYS A 44 -3.33 -17.09 -11.81
CA LYS A 44 -2.69 -17.63 -10.62
C LYS A 44 -1.24 -18.07 -10.81
N ASN A 45 -0.65 -17.84 -11.98
CA ASN A 45 0.75 -18.13 -12.22
C ASN A 45 1.63 -17.20 -11.38
N LYS A 46 2.82 -17.70 -11.04
CA LYS A 46 3.77 -16.93 -10.25
C LYS A 46 4.14 -15.62 -10.95
N LEU A 47 4.16 -14.54 -10.19
CA LEU A 47 4.40 -13.19 -10.71
C LEU A 47 5.46 -12.52 -9.84
N SER A 48 6.60 -12.19 -10.45
CA SER A 48 7.68 -11.51 -9.72
C SER A 48 7.51 -10.00 -9.74
N VAL A 49 7.02 -9.44 -10.85
CA VAL A 49 6.79 -8.01 -11.00
C VAL A 49 5.71 -7.78 -12.05
N SER A 50 4.99 -6.69 -11.95
CA SER A 50 3.97 -6.33 -12.92
C SER A 50 3.95 -4.81 -13.14
N ASN A 51 3.46 -4.40 -14.30
CA ASN A 51 3.21 -2.99 -14.60
C ASN A 51 1.72 -2.64 -14.56
N TYR A 52 0.91 -3.52 -13.97
CA TYR A 52 -0.53 -3.30 -13.90
C TYR A 52 -1.09 -3.91 -12.61
N ILE A 53 -1.93 -3.15 -11.94
CA ILE A 53 -2.62 -3.61 -10.73
C ILE A 53 -4.12 -3.56 -10.97
N SER A 54 -4.79 -4.69 -10.73
CA SER A 54 -6.24 -4.75 -10.75
C SER A 54 -6.81 -4.10 -9.49
N LEU A 55 -7.69 -3.15 -9.65
CA LEU A 55 -8.40 -2.52 -8.54
C LEU A 55 -9.66 -3.29 -8.16
N ARG A 56 -10.08 -4.23 -9.01
CA ARG A 56 -11.24 -5.09 -8.74
C ARG A 56 -10.85 -6.31 -7.93
N TYR A 57 -9.73 -6.94 -8.26
CA TYR A 57 -9.26 -8.17 -7.61
C TYR A 57 -8.08 -7.95 -6.69
N PHE A 58 -7.58 -6.71 -6.57
CA PHE A 58 -6.53 -6.26 -5.65
C PHE A 58 -5.23 -7.06 -5.80
N GLY A 59 -4.59 -6.89 -6.92
CA GLY A 59 -3.30 -7.51 -7.14
C GLY A 59 -2.74 -7.29 -8.52
N GLY A 60 -1.54 -7.84 -8.73
CA GLY A 60 -0.84 -7.74 -10.00
C GLY A 60 -1.45 -8.61 -11.09
N VAL A 61 -1.31 -8.17 -12.33
CA VAL A 61 -1.77 -8.90 -13.52
C VAL A 61 -0.57 -9.18 -14.41
N CYS A 62 -0.42 -10.42 -14.87
CA CYS A 62 0.69 -10.79 -15.74
C CYS A 62 0.47 -10.27 -17.16
N ASP A 63 1.52 -10.37 -17.99
CA ASP A 63 1.49 -9.85 -19.37
C ASP A 63 0.49 -10.58 -20.28
N LYS A 64 0.14 -11.80 -19.90
CA LYS A 64 -0.73 -12.67 -20.73
C LYS A 64 -2.22 -12.51 -20.42
N CYS A 65 -2.56 -11.86 -19.31
CA CYS A 65 -3.94 -11.71 -18.90
C CYS A 65 -4.52 -10.36 -19.30
N PRO A 66 -5.86 -10.25 -19.42
CA PRO A 66 -6.49 -8.99 -19.76
C PRO A 66 -6.26 -7.92 -18.69
N LYS A 67 -6.02 -6.70 -19.14
CA LYS A 67 -5.77 -5.57 -18.23
C LYS A 67 -7.01 -4.69 -18.17
N GLU A 68 -7.93 -5.07 -17.29
CA GLU A 68 -9.21 -4.39 -17.10
C GLU A 68 -9.40 -3.99 -15.65
N HIS A 69 -10.09 -2.87 -15.44
CA HIS A 69 -10.47 -2.39 -14.09
C HIS A 69 -9.27 -2.16 -13.17
N GLY A 70 -8.22 -1.54 -13.69
CA GLY A 70 -7.04 -1.27 -12.90
C GLY A 70 -6.23 -0.10 -13.42
N LEU A 71 -5.00 -0.02 -12.95
CA LEU A 71 -4.07 1.05 -13.30
C LEU A 71 -2.75 0.51 -13.76
N TYR A 72 -2.18 1.14 -14.80
CA TYR A 72 -0.78 0.91 -15.16
C TYR A 72 0.11 1.62 -14.16
N ILE A 73 1.15 0.93 -13.71
CA ILE A 73 2.11 1.46 -12.76
C ILE A 73 3.52 1.11 -13.20
N ASN A 74 4.49 1.83 -12.67
CA ASN A 74 5.89 1.49 -12.86
C ASN A 74 6.24 0.21 -12.09
N LYS A 75 7.18 -0.56 -12.61
CA LYS A 75 7.65 -1.76 -11.91
C LYS A 75 8.25 -1.42 -10.54
N ALA A 76 8.88 -0.25 -10.43
CA ALA A 76 9.40 0.23 -9.16
C ALA A 76 8.27 0.46 -8.15
N THR A 77 7.13 0.99 -8.59
CA THR A 77 5.95 1.16 -7.74
C THR A 77 5.40 -0.18 -7.29
N TYR A 78 5.37 -1.16 -8.18
CA TYR A 78 4.93 -2.52 -7.84
C TYR A 78 5.81 -3.13 -6.75
N ASN A 79 7.12 -3.01 -6.90
CA ASN A 79 8.07 -3.51 -5.90
C ASN A 79 7.93 -2.77 -4.57
N ALA A 80 7.68 -1.47 -4.60
CA ALA A 80 7.45 -0.69 -3.39
C ALA A 80 6.18 -1.14 -2.67
N LEU A 81 5.10 -1.37 -3.40
CA LEU A 81 3.86 -1.87 -2.82
C LEU A 81 4.06 -3.24 -2.18
N ARG A 82 4.76 -4.13 -2.87
CA ARG A 82 5.08 -5.45 -2.33
C ARG A 82 5.89 -5.33 -1.04
N PHE A 83 6.91 -4.48 -1.04
CA PHE A 83 7.74 -4.26 0.14
C PHE A 83 6.90 -3.76 1.31
N LEU A 84 6.06 -2.74 1.10
CA LEU A 84 5.21 -2.20 2.15
C LEU A 84 4.19 -3.22 2.66
N ASN A 85 3.68 -4.06 1.78
CA ASN A 85 2.71 -5.08 2.15
C ASN A 85 3.30 -6.18 3.00
N ASN A 86 4.57 -6.53 2.77
CA ASN A 86 5.23 -7.66 3.41
C ASN A 86 6.19 -7.30 4.55
N THR A 87 6.56 -6.03 4.67
CA THR A 87 7.56 -5.59 5.64
C THR A 87 6.88 -5.07 6.90
N SER A 88 7.48 -5.32 8.06
CA SER A 88 7.00 -4.78 9.32
C SER A 88 7.15 -3.27 9.35
N LEU A 89 6.27 -2.60 10.12
CA LEU A 89 6.20 -1.14 10.14
C LEU A 89 7.51 -0.48 10.58
N ASP A 90 8.26 -1.13 11.46
CA ASP A 90 9.54 -0.62 11.95
C ASP A 90 10.63 -0.58 10.89
N LYS A 91 10.44 -1.27 9.76
CA LYS A 91 11.42 -1.32 8.67
C LYS A 91 11.04 -0.48 7.44
N VAL A 92 9.90 0.19 7.50
CA VAL A 92 9.41 0.99 6.36
C VAL A 92 10.38 2.14 6.03
N TYR A 93 11.07 2.68 7.03
CA TYR A 93 12.03 3.76 6.84
C TYR A 93 13.19 3.40 5.90
N ARG A 94 13.41 2.12 5.65
CA ARG A 94 14.48 1.65 4.75
C ARG A 94 14.15 1.86 3.27
N LEU A 95 12.89 2.12 2.97
CA LEU A 95 12.43 2.28 1.60
C LEU A 95 12.74 3.70 1.10
N THR A 96 13.53 3.79 0.04
CA THR A 96 13.84 5.05 -0.61
C THR A 96 13.18 5.08 -1.98
N LEU A 97 12.36 6.10 -2.24
CA LEU A 97 11.59 6.20 -3.46
C LEU A 97 11.82 7.54 -4.15
N THR A 98 11.75 7.54 -5.48
CA THR A 98 11.69 8.78 -6.26
C THR A 98 10.34 9.47 -6.05
N GLU A 99 10.27 10.76 -6.33
CA GLU A 99 9.02 11.51 -6.21
C GLU A 99 7.93 10.94 -7.11
N GLU A 100 8.30 10.50 -8.31
CA GLU A 100 7.38 9.89 -9.26
C GLU A 100 6.77 8.60 -8.72
N VAL A 101 7.61 7.72 -8.17
CA VAL A 101 7.15 6.45 -7.60
C VAL A 101 6.26 6.70 -6.38
N LYS A 102 6.61 7.67 -5.53
CA LYS A 102 5.79 8.02 -4.38
C LYS A 102 4.41 8.52 -4.78
N ALA A 103 4.35 9.40 -5.76
CA ALA A 103 3.08 9.93 -6.25
C ALA A 103 2.19 8.82 -6.77
N GLU A 104 2.76 7.89 -7.53
CA GLU A 104 2.04 6.76 -8.08
C GLU A 104 1.59 5.80 -6.97
N LEU A 105 2.46 5.53 -6.02
CA LEU A 105 2.16 4.69 -4.87
C LEU A 105 0.98 5.25 -4.07
N PHE A 106 0.99 6.54 -3.78
CA PHE A 106 -0.08 7.19 -3.02
C PHE A 106 -1.39 7.17 -3.80
N LYS A 107 -1.33 7.38 -5.11
CA LYS A 107 -2.50 7.31 -5.97
C LYS A 107 -3.14 5.92 -5.93
N VAL A 108 -2.34 4.89 -6.11
CA VAL A 108 -2.82 3.50 -6.13
C VAL A 108 -3.42 3.11 -4.77
N THR A 109 -2.71 3.39 -3.69
CA THR A 109 -3.20 3.06 -2.35
C THR A 109 -4.48 3.81 -2.01
N SER A 110 -4.58 5.08 -2.40
CA SER A 110 -5.78 5.87 -2.18
C SER A 110 -6.99 5.28 -2.91
N PHE A 111 -6.82 4.84 -4.15
CA PHE A 111 -7.88 4.19 -4.90
C PHE A 111 -8.35 2.90 -4.26
N ILE A 112 -7.41 2.06 -3.85
CA ILE A 112 -7.73 0.77 -3.23
C ILE A 112 -8.47 0.98 -1.92
N ILE A 113 -7.97 1.88 -1.08
CA ILE A 113 -8.54 2.14 0.22
C ILE A 113 -9.93 2.74 0.09
N SER A 114 -10.11 3.71 -0.81
CA SER A 114 -11.42 4.29 -1.07
C SER A 114 -12.42 3.24 -1.56
N SER A 115 -11.98 2.34 -2.43
CA SER A 115 -12.83 1.28 -2.95
C SER A 115 -13.28 0.32 -1.84
N VAL A 116 -12.35 -0.09 -0.98
CA VAL A 116 -12.66 -1.02 0.11
C VAL A 116 -13.57 -0.37 1.15
N TYR A 117 -13.23 0.83 1.59
CA TYR A 117 -13.95 1.49 2.68
C TYR A 117 -15.31 2.03 2.27
N SER A 118 -15.52 2.32 0.99
CA SER A 118 -16.86 2.68 0.52
C SER A 118 -17.83 1.50 0.59
N ARG A 119 -17.30 0.27 0.55
CA ARG A 119 -18.08 -0.95 0.69
C ARG A 119 -18.24 -1.39 2.14
N LYS A 120 -17.39 -0.91 3.05
CA LYS A 120 -17.34 -1.31 4.46
C LYS A 120 -17.28 -0.08 5.37
N PRO A 121 -18.43 0.58 5.64
CA PRO A 121 -18.44 1.83 6.43
C PRO A 121 -17.79 1.71 7.81
N LYS A 122 -17.93 0.56 8.48
CA LYS A 122 -17.31 0.34 9.79
C LYS A 122 -15.78 0.37 9.69
N SER A 123 -15.22 -0.12 8.59
CA SER A 123 -13.79 -0.09 8.36
C SER A 123 -13.29 1.35 8.19
N LEU A 124 -14.11 2.21 7.58
CA LEU A 124 -13.78 3.62 7.43
C LEU A 124 -13.69 4.32 8.78
N GLU A 125 -14.62 4.05 9.70
CA GLU A 125 -14.59 4.61 11.05
C GLU A 125 -13.33 4.15 11.79
N MET A 126 -12.99 2.88 11.66
CA MET A 126 -11.78 2.30 12.25
C MET A 126 -10.53 2.98 11.69
N LEU A 127 -10.51 3.23 10.39
CA LEU A 127 -9.40 3.93 9.75
C LEU A 127 -9.25 5.36 10.28
N LYS A 128 -10.37 6.08 10.44
CA LYS A 128 -10.35 7.43 11.02
C LYS A 128 -9.79 7.39 12.44
N PHE A 129 -10.21 6.44 13.25
CA PHE A 129 -9.70 6.27 14.60
C PHE A 129 -8.20 6.04 14.60
N ILE A 130 -7.71 5.18 13.72
CA ILE A 130 -6.29 4.86 13.62
C ILE A 130 -5.49 6.08 13.17
N LYS A 131 -6.00 6.84 12.19
CA LYS A 131 -5.34 8.05 11.72
C LYS A 131 -5.27 9.11 12.82
N GLU A 132 -6.32 9.27 13.59
CA GLU A 132 -6.34 10.17 14.74
C GLU A 132 -5.32 9.72 15.78
N TRP A 133 -5.25 8.41 16.05
CA TRP A 133 -4.28 7.86 16.98
C TRP A 133 -2.85 8.14 16.53
N PHE A 134 -2.54 7.95 15.24
CA PHE A 134 -1.22 8.28 14.69
C PHE A 134 -0.91 9.76 14.81
N THR A 135 -1.89 10.62 14.57
CA THR A 135 -1.73 12.06 14.73
C THR A 135 -1.45 12.43 16.19
N TRP A 136 -2.13 11.75 17.10
CA TRP A 136 -1.96 11.97 18.54
C TRP A 136 -0.57 11.54 19.02
N VAL A 137 -0.04 10.47 18.49
CA VAL A 137 1.28 9.94 18.87
C VAL A 137 2.42 10.85 18.38
N LYS A 138 2.18 11.67 17.35
CA LYS A 138 3.14 12.69 16.95
C LYS A 138 3.40 13.65 18.09
#